data_645aedef604a86351b836ac757549a0e
#
_entry.id   645aedef604a86351b836ac757549a0e
#
_cell.length_a   1.000
_cell.length_b   1.000
_cell.length_c   1.000
_cell.angle_alpha   90.00
_cell.angle_beta   90.00
_cell.angle_gamma   90.00
#
_symmetry.space_group_name_H-M   'P 1'
#
loop_
_entity.id
_entity.type
_entity.pdbx_description
1 polymer ?
#
loop_
_entity_poly.entity_id
_entity_poly.type
_entity_poly.pdbx_seq_one_letter_code
_entity_poly.pdbx_strand_id
1 'polypeptide(L)'
;MGKRMFLALAALLLSAMSWAQAGTGLVVNTQSGIIKGVEQEGTLAFLGIPYATVERFMPPKPVAHWEGVKVCDHWGPQAMQPTHGRELSEDEMSENCCVLNVWTTDRTAHKPVMVWLHGGGFDSGTSAWNPGMGLAQKDVVVVSVNHRLNIMGFLDMSACTEK
;
A
#
# COMPACT_ATOMS: atom_id res chain seq x y z
N MET A 1 -36.56 -12.01 -37.77
CA MET A 1 -35.72 -12.40 -36.64
C MET A 1 -34.33 -11.74 -36.55
N GLY A 2 -33.80 -11.13 -37.63
CA GLY A 2 -32.42 -10.58 -37.66
C GLY A 2 -32.17 -9.28 -36.90
N LYS A 3 -33.13 -8.32 -36.89
CA LYS A 3 -32.88 -6.98 -36.28
C LYS A 3 -32.78 -6.94 -34.74
N ARG A 4 -33.47 -7.85 -34.05
CA ARG A 4 -33.40 -7.91 -32.56
C ARG A 4 -32.11 -8.56 -32.04
N MET A 5 -31.50 -9.41 -32.85
CA MET A 5 -30.25 -10.09 -32.50
C MET A 5 -29.04 -9.16 -32.63
N PHE A 6 -29.03 -8.24 -33.61
CA PHE A 6 -27.98 -7.24 -33.78
C PHE A 6 -27.98 -6.17 -32.67
N LEU A 7 -29.16 -5.79 -32.15
CA LEU A 7 -29.28 -4.84 -31.05
C LEU A 7 -28.77 -5.44 -29.73
N ALA A 8 -28.98 -6.73 -29.48
CA ALA A 8 -28.48 -7.41 -28.30
C ALA A 8 -26.96 -7.57 -28.34
N LEU A 9 -26.36 -7.86 -29.49
CA LEU A 9 -24.91 -7.96 -29.63
C LEU A 9 -24.21 -6.61 -29.46
N ALA A 10 -24.80 -5.53 -30.00
CA ALA A 10 -24.28 -4.17 -29.84
C ALA A 10 -24.34 -3.69 -28.39
N ALA A 11 -25.38 -4.04 -27.64
CA ALA A 11 -25.50 -3.72 -26.21
C ALA A 11 -24.48 -4.48 -25.35
N LEU A 12 -24.19 -5.73 -25.69
CA LEU A 12 -23.16 -6.54 -25.02
C LEU A 12 -21.73 -6.01 -25.30
N LEU A 13 -21.45 -5.54 -26.49
CA LEU A 13 -20.17 -4.94 -26.85
C LEU A 13 -19.97 -3.56 -26.18
N LEU A 14 -21.02 -2.75 -26.07
CA LEU A 14 -20.98 -1.48 -25.36
C LEU A 14 -20.81 -1.65 -23.84
N SER A 15 -21.40 -2.67 -23.23
CA SER A 15 -21.20 -2.99 -21.82
C SER A 15 -19.78 -3.51 -21.55
N ALA A 16 -19.20 -4.31 -22.45
CA ALA A 16 -17.82 -4.78 -22.33
C ALA A 16 -16.81 -3.62 -22.47
N MET A 17 -17.09 -2.61 -23.33
CA MET A 17 -16.24 -1.42 -23.42
C MET A 17 -16.31 -0.51 -22.20
N SER A 18 -17.44 -0.42 -21.50
CA SER A 18 -17.57 0.34 -20.25
C SER A 18 -16.72 -0.26 -19.11
N TRP A 19 -16.54 -1.56 -19.08
CA TRP A 19 -15.70 -2.23 -18.08
C TRP A 19 -14.20 -2.07 -18.35
N ALA A 20 -13.80 -1.89 -19.61
CA ALA A 20 -12.40 -1.69 -19.98
C ALA A 20 -11.87 -0.28 -19.64
N GLN A 21 -12.72 0.72 -19.51
CA GLN A 21 -12.31 2.11 -19.21
C GLN A 21 -12.31 2.45 -17.71
N ALA A 22 -13.00 1.69 -16.86
CA ALA A 22 -13.08 1.95 -15.42
C ALA A 22 -11.85 1.47 -14.61
N GLY A 23 -10.84 0.87 -15.25
CA GLY A 23 -9.78 0.15 -14.53
C GLY A 23 -8.33 0.60 -14.75
N THR A 24 -8.06 1.48 -15.73
CA THR A 24 -6.65 1.77 -16.11
C THR A 24 -5.90 2.64 -15.10
N GLY A 25 -6.58 3.45 -14.31
CA GLY A 25 -5.97 4.29 -13.28
C GLY A 25 -5.53 3.54 -12.02
N LEU A 26 -6.08 2.36 -11.77
CA LEU A 26 -5.85 1.59 -10.54
C LEU A 26 -4.71 0.56 -10.65
N VAL A 27 -4.17 0.34 -11.85
CA VAL A 27 -3.08 -0.62 -12.08
C VAL A 27 -1.79 0.11 -12.38
N VAL A 28 -0.73 -0.20 -11.65
CA VAL A 28 0.59 0.42 -11.79
C VAL A 28 1.67 -0.67 -11.86
N ASN A 29 2.58 -0.51 -12.82
CA ASN A 29 3.80 -1.30 -12.89
C ASN A 29 4.85 -0.70 -11.96
N THR A 30 5.37 -1.48 -11.04
CA THR A 30 6.50 -1.12 -10.18
C THR A 30 7.72 -1.97 -10.52
N GLN A 31 8.88 -1.62 -9.96
CA GLN A 31 10.09 -2.44 -10.14
C GLN A 31 9.94 -3.86 -9.56
N SER A 32 9.09 -4.04 -8.54
CA SER A 32 8.89 -5.33 -7.89
C SER A 32 7.71 -6.12 -8.46
N GLY A 33 6.89 -5.54 -9.36
CA GLY A 33 5.74 -6.19 -9.97
C GLY A 33 4.55 -5.26 -10.14
N ILE A 34 3.44 -5.80 -10.59
CA ILE A 34 2.22 -5.05 -10.85
C ILE A 34 1.40 -4.93 -9.56
N ILE A 35 0.93 -3.73 -9.26
CA ILE A 35 0.00 -3.46 -8.16
C ILE A 35 -1.33 -2.94 -8.69
N LYS A 36 -2.41 -3.24 -7.96
CA LYS A 36 -3.74 -2.70 -8.21
C LYS A 36 -4.27 -2.06 -6.93
N GLY A 37 -4.54 -0.76 -7.00
CA GLY A 37 -5.14 0.01 -5.92
C GLY A 37 -6.66 0.06 -5.97
N VAL A 38 -7.22 0.97 -5.21
CA VAL A 38 -8.66 1.25 -5.07
C VAL A 38 -8.91 2.75 -5.20
N GLU A 39 -10.08 3.14 -5.63
CA GLU A 39 -10.53 4.53 -5.57
C GLU A 39 -11.22 4.77 -4.23
N GLN A 40 -10.78 5.80 -3.52
CA GLN A 40 -11.32 6.22 -2.23
C GLN A 40 -11.50 7.74 -2.23
N GLU A 41 -12.73 8.21 -2.04
CA GLU A 41 -13.06 9.64 -1.91
C GLU A 41 -12.40 10.53 -2.98
N GLY A 42 -12.44 10.10 -4.25
CA GLY A 42 -11.85 10.83 -5.37
C GLY A 42 -10.33 10.80 -5.43
N THR A 43 -9.68 9.90 -4.69
CA THR A 43 -8.25 9.61 -4.78
C THR A 43 -8.01 8.17 -5.21
N LEU A 44 -6.89 7.94 -5.88
CA LEU A 44 -6.34 6.62 -6.13
C LEU A 44 -5.51 6.23 -4.91
N ALA A 45 -5.90 5.18 -4.22
CA ALA A 45 -5.21 4.66 -3.04
C ALA A 45 -4.57 3.31 -3.35
N PHE A 46 -3.31 3.15 -2.97
CA PHE A 46 -2.56 1.89 -3.05
C PHE A 46 -2.07 1.60 -1.64
N LEU A 47 -2.67 0.62 -0.98
CA LEU A 47 -2.46 0.34 0.43
C LEU A 47 -1.67 -0.96 0.63
N GLY A 48 -0.84 -1.01 1.65
CA GLY A 48 -0.11 -2.22 2.03
C GLY A 48 0.94 -2.66 1.01
N ILE A 49 1.55 -1.75 0.27
CA ILE A 49 2.62 -2.06 -0.69
C ILE A 49 3.88 -2.46 0.08
N PRO A 50 4.40 -3.69 -0.07
CA PRO A 50 5.65 -4.05 0.56
C PRO A 50 6.82 -3.33 -0.10
N TYR A 51 7.70 -2.72 0.70
CA TYR A 51 8.93 -2.07 0.22
C TYR A 51 10.20 -2.79 0.67
N ALA A 52 10.11 -3.63 1.70
CA ALA A 52 11.18 -4.51 2.14
C ALA A 52 10.61 -5.78 2.76
N THR A 53 11.40 -6.84 2.78
CA THR A 53 11.19 -8.03 3.61
C THR A 53 12.14 -7.99 4.77
N VAL A 54 11.69 -8.44 5.94
CA VAL A 54 12.49 -8.39 7.16
C VAL A 54 12.49 -9.73 7.88
N GLU A 55 13.62 -10.03 8.47
CA GLU A 55 13.82 -11.09 9.44
C GLU A 55 14.19 -10.44 10.76
N ARG A 56 13.87 -11.10 11.89
CA ARG A 56 14.14 -10.57 13.24
C ARG A 56 15.62 -10.24 13.40
N PHE A 57 15.90 -9.02 13.84
CA PHE A 57 17.25 -8.48 14.09
C PHE A 57 18.18 -8.44 12.87
N MET A 58 17.67 -8.75 11.67
CA MET A 58 18.47 -8.70 10.45
C MET A 58 18.21 -7.40 9.69
N PRO A 59 19.17 -6.93 8.90
CA PRO A 59 18.93 -5.83 7.95
C PRO A 59 17.78 -6.16 7.00
N PRO A 60 16.95 -5.17 6.61
CA PRO A 60 15.89 -5.39 5.63
C PRO A 60 16.49 -5.76 4.28
N LYS A 61 15.79 -6.64 3.57
CA LYS A 61 16.14 -7.07 2.20
C LYS A 61 15.17 -6.44 1.20
N PRO A 62 15.61 -6.16 -0.04
CA PRO A 62 14.70 -5.76 -1.10
C PRO A 62 13.57 -6.78 -1.27
N VAL A 63 12.39 -6.30 -1.61
CA VAL A 63 11.26 -7.17 -1.94
C VAL A 63 11.58 -7.93 -3.22
N ALA A 64 11.34 -9.25 -3.21
CA ALA A 64 11.48 -10.06 -4.41
C ALA A 64 10.42 -9.64 -5.45
N HIS A 65 10.78 -9.76 -6.71
CA HIS A 65 9.80 -9.59 -7.79
C HIS A 65 8.67 -10.62 -7.64
N TRP A 66 7.43 -10.17 -7.85
CA TRP A 66 6.27 -11.05 -7.86
C TRP A 66 5.61 -11.10 -9.23
N GLU A 67 5.09 -12.27 -9.56
CA GLU A 67 4.31 -12.47 -10.76
C GLU A 67 2.84 -12.09 -10.55
N GLY A 68 2.18 -11.67 -11.63
CA GLY A 68 0.77 -11.28 -11.60
C GLY A 68 0.52 -9.93 -10.97
N VAL A 69 -0.71 -9.71 -10.50
CA VAL A 69 -1.17 -8.44 -9.94
C VAL A 69 -1.38 -8.58 -8.44
N LYS A 70 -0.63 -7.81 -7.65
CA LYS A 70 -0.85 -7.69 -6.21
C LYS A 70 -1.95 -6.66 -5.95
N VAL A 71 -3.02 -7.09 -5.27
CA VAL A 71 -4.10 -6.20 -4.83
C VAL A 71 -3.63 -5.41 -3.60
N CYS A 72 -3.71 -4.09 -3.70
CA CYS A 72 -3.26 -3.12 -2.70
C CYS A 72 -4.44 -2.20 -2.31
N ASP A 73 -5.51 -2.78 -1.76
CA ASP A 73 -6.79 -2.14 -1.43
C ASP A 73 -7.07 -2.11 0.09
N HIS A 74 -6.19 -2.68 0.89
CA HIS A 74 -6.29 -2.72 2.35
C HIS A 74 -4.95 -2.41 3.01
N TRP A 75 -5.01 -1.93 4.25
CA TRP A 75 -3.84 -1.65 5.06
C TRP A 75 -3.01 -2.91 5.25
N GLY A 76 -1.69 -2.77 5.14
CA GLY A 76 -0.78 -3.84 5.53
C GLY A 76 -0.58 -3.88 7.05
N PRO A 77 0.13 -4.91 7.54
CA PRO A 77 0.35 -5.08 8.97
C PRO A 77 1.15 -3.92 9.56
N GLN A 78 0.84 -3.55 10.79
CA GLN A 78 1.65 -2.66 11.59
C GLN A 78 2.78 -3.43 12.29
N ALA A 79 3.77 -2.70 12.78
CA ALA A 79 4.88 -3.30 13.53
C ALA A 79 4.41 -3.95 14.83
N MET A 80 5.14 -4.97 15.27
CA MET A 80 4.99 -5.53 16.61
C MET A 80 5.21 -4.43 17.65
N GLN A 81 4.20 -4.17 18.49
CA GLN A 81 4.20 -3.06 19.45
C GLN A 81 3.28 -3.36 20.64
N PRO A 82 3.44 -2.67 21.78
CA PRO A 82 2.50 -2.77 22.89
C PRO A 82 1.09 -2.33 22.46
N THR A 83 0.08 -3.09 22.81
CA THR A 83 -1.29 -2.84 22.41
C THR A 83 -2.01 -1.83 23.32
N HIS A 84 -1.43 -1.50 24.47
CA HIS A 84 -2.01 -0.62 25.50
C HIS A 84 -3.45 -1.02 25.89
N GLY A 85 -3.71 -2.32 25.94
CA GLY A 85 -5.02 -2.87 26.31
C GLY A 85 -5.99 -3.03 25.13
N ARG A 86 -5.59 -2.73 23.89
CA ARG A 86 -6.36 -3.10 22.70
C ARG A 86 -6.01 -4.54 22.31
N GLU A 87 -7.02 -5.34 22.03
CA GLU A 87 -6.81 -6.61 21.36
C GLU A 87 -6.57 -6.31 19.88
N LEU A 88 -5.37 -6.62 19.39
CA LEU A 88 -5.03 -6.61 17.98
C LEU A 88 -4.84 -8.06 17.54
N SER A 89 -5.40 -8.40 16.40
CA SER A 89 -5.21 -9.71 15.80
C SER A 89 -3.77 -9.87 15.30
N GLU A 90 -3.31 -11.10 15.15
CA GLU A 90 -2.00 -11.40 14.54
C GLU A 90 -1.92 -10.88 13.10
N ASP A 91 -3.06 -10.77 12.40
CA ASP A 91 -3.15 -10.21 11.04
C ASP A 91 -2.92 -8.70 11.02
N GLU A 92 -3.15 -8.01 12.14
CA GLU A 92 -2.94 -6.56 12.26
C GLU A 92 -1.50 -6.20 12.62
N MET A 93 -0.70 -7.11 13.20
CA MET A 93 0.70 -6.90 13.55
C MET A 93 1.59 -7.98 12.96
N SER A 94 2.75 -7.59 12.46
CA SER A 94 3.76 -8.52 11.93
C SER A 94 5.16 -7.97 12.09
N GLU A 95 6.13 -8.85 12.26
CA GLU A 95 7.54 -8.46 12.12
C GLU A 95 7.84 -8.01 10.68
N ASN A 96 7.17 -8.60 9.69
CA ASN A 96 7.28 -8.20 8.29
C ASN A 96 6.31 -7.04 7.97
N CYS A 97 6.46 -5.94 8.70
CA CYS A 97 5.60 -4.76 8.65
C CYS A 97 6.08 -3.67 7.68
N CYS A 98 7.15 -3.91 6.91
CA CYS A 98 7.73 -2.90 6.02
C CYS A 98 6.86 -2.70 4.78
N VAL A 99 5.73 -2.02 4.97
CA VAL A 99 4.76 -1.67 3.94
C VAL A 99 4.54 -0.17 3.91
N LEU A 100 4.13 0.34 2.76
CA LEU A 100 3.76 1.74 2.58
C LEU A 100 2.42 1.86 1.87
N ASN A 101 1.85 3.05 1.94
CA ASN A 101 0.61 3.39 1.28
C ASN A 101 0.81 4.65 0.45
N VAL A 102 0.13 4.75 -0.68
CA VAL A 102 0.25 5.88 -1.61
C VAL A 102 -1.13 6.39 -1.97
N TRP A 103 -1.32 7.71 -1.91
CA TRP A 103 -2.53 8.39 -2.41
C TRP A 103 -2.16 9.46 -3.41
N THR A 104 -2.92 9.53 -4.49
CA THR A 104 -2.82 10.60 -5.49
C THR A 104 -4.17 10.79 -6.17
N THR A 105 -4.44 11.99 -6.66
CA THR A 105 -5.62 12.25 -7.53
C THR A 105 -5.32 11.99 -8.99
N ASP A 106 -4.03 11.94 -9.37
CA ASP A 106 -3.59 11.65 -10.74
C ASP A 106 -2.20 11.03 -10.73
N ARG A 107 -2.07 9.83 -11.26
CA ARG A 107 -0.81 9.09 -11.35
C ARG A 107 0.09 9.51 -12.52
N THR A 108 -0.43 10.31 -13.44
CA THR A 108 0.29 10.77 -14.64
C THR A 108 0.89 12.16 -14.47
N ALA A 109 0.39 12.94 -13.52
CA ALA A 109 0.89 14.27 -13.23
C ALA A 109 2.18 14.22 -12.40
N HIS A 110 3.11 15.12 -12.71
CA HIS A 110 4.33 15.33 -11.92
C HIS A 110 4.01 16.18 -10.68
N LYS A 111 3.58 15.53 -9.59
CA LYS A 111 3.22 16.19 -8.34
C LYS A 111 4.36 16.08 -7.32
N PRO A 112 4.48 17.05 -6.40
CA PRO A 112 5.36 16.89 -5.26
C PRO A 112 4.98 15.65 -4.44
N VAL A 113 5.97 15.00 -3.86
CA VAL A 113 5.78 13.81 -3.02
C VAL A 113 6.01 14.19 -1.57
N MET A 114 5.04 13.89 -0.71
CA MET A 114 5.15 13.99 0.74
C MET A 114 5.26 12.59 1.32
N VAL A 115 6.33 12.32 2.04
CA VAL A 115 6.51 11.08 2.80
C VAL A 115 6.18 11.35 4.26
N TRP A 116 5.21 10.61 4.79
CA TRP A 116 4.79 10.68 6.19
C TRP A 116 5.36 9.50 6.97
N LEU A 117 6.14 9.82 7.99
CA LEU A 117 6.62 8.88 9.00
C LEU A 117 5.81 9.11 10.27
N HIS A 118 5.11 8.09 10.75
CA HIS A 118 4.25 8.21 11.93
C HIS A 118 5.07 8.47 13.21
N GLY A 119 4.45 9.13 14.18
CA GLY A 119 4.99 9.32 15.52
C GLY A 119 4.76 8.10 16.41
N GLY A 120 5.18 8.19 17.68
CA GLY A 120 4.97 7.16 18.71
C GLY A 120 6.26 6.79 19.46
N GLY A 121 7.29 7.67 19.43
CA GLY A 121 8.52 7.53 20.21
C GLY A 121 9.37 6.30 19.86
N PHE A 122 9.26 5.81 18.62
CA PHE A 122 9.87 4.57 18.15
C PHE A 122 9.35 3.29 18.82
N ASP A 123 8.36 3.39 19.69
CA ASP A 123 7.81 2.28 20.46
C ASP A 123 6.47 1.79 19.89
N SER A 124 5.65 2.72 19.40
CA SER A 124 4.32 2.44 18.87
C SER A 124 4.00 3.32 17.66
N GLY A 125 2.92 2.99 16.95
CA GLY A 125 2.40 3.78 15.83
C GLY A 125 2.13 2.95 14.58
N THR A 126 1.40 3.56 13.67
CA THR A 126 1.08 2.97 12.36
C THR A 126 0.74 4.06 11.36
N SER A 127 1.04 3.81 10.09
CA SER A 127 0.67 4.66 8.97
C SER A 127 -0.85 4.79 8.80
N ALA A 128 -1.64 3.85 9.34
CA ALA A 128 -3.10 3.87 9.25
C ALA A 128 -3.75 4.98 10.08
N TRP A 129 -3.05 5.58 11.05
CA TRP A 129 -3.60 6.70 11.83
C TRP A 129 -3.76 7.98 11.03
N ASN A 130 -3.04 8.11 9.92
CA ASN A 130 -3.02 9.31 9.10
C ASN A 130 -3.24 8.97 7.63
N PRO A 131 -4.48 8.68 7.21
CA PRO A 131 -4.81 8.44 5.81
C PRO A 131 -4.51 9.67 4.96
N GLY A 132 -3.84 9.46 3.82
CA GLY A 132 -3.31 10.54 2.99
C GLY A 132 -4.32 11.23 2.07
N MET A 133 -5.58 10.80 2.03
CA MET A 133 -6.59 11.27 1.07
C MET A 133 -6.77 12.79 1.07
N GLY A 134 -6.97 13.39 2.25
CA GLY A 134 -7.19 14.83 2.38
C GLY A 134 -6.02 15.69 1.90
N LEU A 135 -4.79 15.21 2.07
CA LEU A 135 -3.60 15.88 1.55
C LEU A 135 -3.42 15.62 0.05
N ALA A 136 -3.71 14.42 -0.44
CA ALA A 136 -3.62 14.10 -1.86
C ALA A 136 -4.56 14.98 -2.70
N GLN A 137 -5.72 15.38 -2.16
CA GLN A 137 -6.63 16.33 -2.79
C GLN A 137 -6.06 17.76 -2.89
N LYS A 138 -4.92 18.05 -2.26
CA LYS A 138 -4.18 19.32 -2.36
C LYS A 138 -3.03 19.25 -3.37
N ASP A 139 -3.16 18.39 -4.36
CA ASP A 139 -2.23 18.25 -5.49
C ASP A 139 -0.83 17.75 -5.13
N VAL A 140 -0.74 16.88 -4.13
CA VAL A 140 0.47 16.17 -3.74
C VAL A 140 0.27 14.65 -3.83
N VAL A 141 1.34 13.92 -4.06
CA VAL A 141 1.36 12.47 -3.82
C VAL A 141 1.73 12.26 -2.35
N VAL A 142 0.88 11.55 -1.61
CA VAL A 142 1.15 11.24 -0.19
C VAL A 142 1.59 9.79 -0.07
N VAL A 143 2.69 9.58 0.63
CA VAL A 143 3.21 8.26 0.97
C VAL A 143 3.26 8.15 2.48
N SER A 144 2.57 7.18 3.08
CA SER A 144 2.71 6.86 4.50
C SER A 144 3.38 5.51 4.69
N VAL A 145 4.24 5.40 5.68
CA VAL A 145 5.17 4.26 5.81
C VAL A 145 5.01 3.60 7.17
N ASN A 146 4.87 2.27 7.19
CA ASN A 146 5.11 1.46 8.37
C ASN A 146 6.58 1.02 8.39
N HIS A 147 7.19 1.06 9.56
CA HIS A 147 8.55 0.59 9.80
C HIS A 147 8.60 -0.22 11.09
N ARG A 148 9.63 -0.99 11.28
CA ARG A 148 9.87 -1.71 12.55
C ARG A 148 9.99 -0.72 13.71
N LEU A 149 9.54 -1.15 14.88
CA LEU A 149 9.51 -0.35 16.11
C LEU A 149 10.26 -1.09 17.24
N ASN A 150 10.47 -0.39 18.36
CA ASN A 150 11.02 -0.89 19.60
C ASN A 150 12.33 -1.68 19.39
N ILE A 151 12.56 -2.73 20.17
CA ILE A 151 13.74 -3.59 20.05
C ILE A 151 13.85 -4.28 18.69
N MET A 152 12.74 -4.50 17.99
CA MET A 152 12.73 -5.15 16.67
C MET A 152 13.28 -4.24 15.57
N GLY A 153 13.23 -2.91 15.76
CA GLY A 153 13.65 -1.92 14.76
C GLY A 153 14.90 -1.13 15.16
N PHE A 154 15.10 -0.89 16.45
CA PHE A 154 16.08 0.09 16.94
C PHE A 154 17.12 -0.48 17.90
N LEU A 155 17.10 -1.80 18.19
CA LEU A 155 18.15 -2.42 18.98
C LEU A 155 19.45 -2.48 18.18
N ASP A 156 20.49 -1.83 18.68
CA ASP A 156 21.84 -1.96 18.15
C ASP A 156 22.54 -3.15 18.81
N MET A 157 22.76 -4.20 18.04
CA MET A 157 23.45 -5.43 18.46
C MET A 157 24.92 -5.45 18.01
N SER A 158 25.44 -4.38 17.45
CA SER A 158 26.80 -4.35 16.87
C SER A 158 27.88 -4.65 17.90
N ALA A 159 27.67 -4.24 19.17
CA ALA A 159 28.59 -4.54 20.27
C ALA A 159 28.50 -5.99 20.77
N CYS A 160 27.46 -6.74 20.44
CA CYS A 160 27.24 -8.12 20.89
C CYS A 160 27.72 -9.16 19.87
N THR A 161 28.04 -8.74 18.66
CA THR A 161 28.56 -9.61 17.58
C THR A 161 30.08 -9.62 17.61
N GLU A 162 30.67 -10.12 18.69
CA GLU A 162 32.08 -10.46 18.66
C GLU A 162 32.28 -11.74 17.86
N LYS A 163 32.83 -11.58 16.73
CA LYS A 163 33.87 -12.14 15.86
C LYS A 163 33.95 -13.66 15.77
#